data_214d55a609cc33cad669ee071568e462
#
_entry.id   214d55a609cc33cad669ee071568e462
#
_cell.length_a   1.000
_cell.length_b   1.000
_cell.length_c   1.000
_cell.angle_alpha   90.00
_cell.angle_beta   90.00
_cell.angle_gamma   90.00
#
_symmetry.space_group_name_H-M   'P 1'
#
loop_
_entity.id
_entity.type
_entity.pdbx_description
1 polymer ?
#
loop_
_entity_poly.entity_id
_entity_poly.type
_entity_poly.pdbx_seq_one_letter_code
_entity_poly.pdbx_strand_id
1 'polypeptide(L)'
;MKRTILAVAIVAVFMTVATAQTGRDIAQKVKDRPDGDTRQSELSMKLINKRGAVRERRLVSYSIDVGEEKRDRKSIMFFEYPGDVKGTGFLTWDYDEPGKDDDKWLYLPAMKKTRRISGSSARQDYFMGSDF
;
A
#
# COMPACT_ATOMS: atom_id res chain seq x y z
N MET A 1 -49.68 36.97 -2.96
CA MET A 1 -49.71 35.47 -2.93
C MET A 1 -49.01 34.84 -4.12
N LYS A 2 -49.27 35.15 -5.38
CA LYS A 2 -48.58 34.53 -6.55
C LYS A 2 -47.06 34.79 -6.61
N ARG A 3 -46.58 35.98 -6.17
CA ARG A 3 -45.16 36.35 -6.15
C ARG A 3 -44.36 35.62 -5.04
N THR A 4 -45.00 35.34 -3.92
CA THR A 4 -44.35 34.58 -2.81
C THR A 4 -44.26 33.10 -3.13
N ILE A 5 -45.20 32.51 -3.85
CA ILE A 5 -45.13 31.10 -4.30
C ILE A 5 -44.03 30.91 -5.34
N LEU A 6 -43.82 31.88 -6.23
CA LEU A 6 -42.73 31.82 -7.22
C LEU A 6 -41.33 31.87 -6.57
N ALA A 7 -41.15 32.70 -5.53
CA ALA A 7 -39.89 32.79 -4.79
C ALA A 7 -39.55 31.49 -4.03
N VAL A 8 -40.56 30.81 -3.45
CA VAL A 8 -40.36 29.52 -2.75
C VAL A 8 -40.01 28.42 -3.75
N ALA A 9 -40.60 28.42 -4.94
CA ALA A 9 -40.29 27.43 -5.97
C ALA A 9 -38.83 27.58 -6.51
N ILE A 10 -38.35 28.81 -6.62
CA ILE A 10 -36.93 29.06 -7.06
C ILE A 10 -35.92 28.63 -6.01
N VAL A 11 -36.22 28.80 -4.72
CA VAL A 11 -35.34 28.33 -3.64
C VAL A 11 -35.28 26.79 -3.57
N ALA A 12 -36.37 26.10 -3.87
CA ALA A 12 -36.42 24.63 -3.89
C ALA A 12 -35.57 23.99 -5.02
N VAL A 13 -35.35 24.71 -6.14
CA VAL A 13 -34.59 24.22 -7.29
C VAL A 13 -33.06 24.29 -7.03
N PHE A 14 -32.64 25.13 -6.08
CA PHE A 14 -31.22 25.24 -5.69
C PHE A 14 -30.76 24.29 -4.56
N MET A 15 -31.58 23.35 -4.13
CA MET A 15 -31.13 22.20 -3.37
C MET A 15 -30.32 21.30 -4.30
N THR A 16 -29.10 21.73 -4.63
CA THR A 16 -28.11 20.92 -5.31
C THR A 16 -27.93 19.64 -4.52
N VAL A 17 -28.21 18.52 -5.15
CA VAL A 17 -27.94 17.19 -4.62
C VAL A 17 -26.42 17.14 -4.35
N ALA A 18 -26.04 17.36 -3.10
CA ALA A 18 -24.68 17.07 -2.66
C ALA A 18 -24.51 15.56 -2.79
N THR A 19 -23.97 15.10 -3.93
CA THR A 19 -23.60 13.70 -4.10
C THR A 19 -22.50 13.41 -3.10
N ALA A 20 -22.85 12.73 -2.02
CA ALA A 20 -21.88 12.28 -1.05
C ALA A 20 -20.91 11.35 -1.77
N GLN A 21 -19.62 11.74 -1.79
CA GLN A 21 -18.56 10.93 -2.35
C GLN A 21 -18.44 9.65 -1.53
N THR A 22 -18.55 8.49 -2.17
CA THR A 22 -18.43 7.20 -1.48
C THR A 22 -16.97 6.91 -1.15
N GLY A 23 -16.72 6.07 -0.14
CA GLY A 23 -15.37 5.61 0.17
C GLY A 23 -14.69 4.93 -1.03
N ARG A 24 -15.48 4.27 -1.89
CA ARG A 24 -14.99 3.66 -3.13
C ARG A 24 -14.50 4.71 -4.13
N ASP A 25 -15.25 5.83 -4.29
CA ASP A 25 -14.84 6.91 -5.20
C ASP A 25 -13.54 7.56 -4.73
N ILE A 26 -13.35 7.69 -3.41
CA ILE A 26 -12.11 8.20 -2.82
C ILE A 26 -10.96 7.23 -3.11
N ALA A 27 -11.15 5.94 -2.85
CA ALA A 27 -10.14 4.92 -3.11
C ALA A 27 -9.74 4.87 -4.59
N GLN A 28 -10.73 4.96 -5.50
CA GLN A 28 -10.47 4.99 -6.93
C GLN A 28 -9.65 6.23 -7.32
N LYS A 29 -9.99 7.42 -6.82
CA LYS A 29 -9.23 8.65 -7.08
C LYS A 29 -7.79 8.58 -6.54
N VAL A 30 -7.58 7.89 -5.43
CA VAL A 30 -6.22 7.65 -4.90
C VAL A 30 -5.44 6.73 -5.85
N LYS A 31 -6.07 5.65 -6.34
CA LYS A 31 -5.46 4.72 -7.29
C LYS A 31 -5.11 5.41 -8.62
N ASP A 32 -5.99 6.26 -9.13
CA ASP A 32 -5.85 6.91 -10.44
C ASP A 32 -4.94 8.16 -10.39
N ARG A 33 -4.46 8.53 -9.20
CA ARG A 33 -3.59 9.70 -9.05
C ARG A 33 -2.22 9.44 -9.68
N PRO A 34 -1.71 10.32 -10.56
CA PRO A 34 -0.35 10.22 -11.05
C PRO A 34 0.65 10.27 -9.89
N ASP A 35 1.38 9.20 -9.66
CA ASP A 35 2.38 9.09 -8.59
C ASP A 35 3.79 8.77 -9.13
N GLY A 36 3.95 8.80 -10.45
CA GLY A 36 5.19 8.50 -11.17
C GLY A 36 5.40 6.99 -11.35
N ASP A 37 6.26 6.63 -12.30
CA ASP A 37 6.55 5.22 -12.64
C ASP A 37 7.50 4.56 -11.65
N THR A 38 8.26 5.35 -10.89
CA THR A 38 9.25 4.87 -9.94
C THR A 38 9.13 5.62 -8.62
N ARG A 39 9.39 4.92 -7.52
CA ARG A 39 9.38 5.51 -6.18
C ARG A 39 10.54 4.99 -5.35
N GLN A 40 11.15 5.89 -4.59
CA GLN A 40 12.07 5.56 -3.51
C GLN A 40 11.51 6.09 -2.20
N SER A 41 11.59 5.30 -1.13
CA SER A 41 11.12 5.68 0.20
C SER A 41 12.07 5.16 1.27
N GLU A 42 12.28 5.98 2.29
CA GLU A 42 12.90 5.56 3.54
C GLU A 42 11.81 5.38 4.59
N LEU A 43 11.86 4.26 5.30
CA LEU A 43 10.84 3.90 6.27
C LEU A 43 11.48 3.65 7.64
N SER A 44 10.82 4.14 8.67
CA SER A 44 11.11 3.79 10.07
C SER A 44 9.94 3.00 10.63
N MET A 45 10.21 1.80 11.12
CA MET A 45 9.22 0.91 11.70
C MET A 45 9.52 0.73 13.19
N LYS A 46 8.49 0.89 14.04
CA LYS A 46 8.56 0.61 15.47
C LYS A 46 7.63 -0.54 15.80
N LEU A 47 8.21 -1.67 16.21
CA LEU A 47 7.48 -2.85 16.64
C LEU A 47 7.34 -2.78 18.17
N ILE A 48 6.11 -2.62 18.65
CA ILE A 48 5.80 -2.46 20.08
C ILE A 48 5.10 -3.73 20.55
N ASN A 49 5.72 -4.45 21.47
CA ASN A 49 5.11 -5.66 22.02
C ASN A 49 4.07 -5.33 23.13
N LYS A 50 3.35 -6.34 23.58
CA LYS A 50 2.31 -6.19 24.63
C LYS A 50 2.84 -5.64 25.96
N ARG A 51 4.16 -5.69 26.21
CA ARG A 51 4.83 -5.19 27.43
C ARG A 51 5.42 -3.79 27.20
N GLY A 52 5.16 -3.16 26.06
CA GLY A 52 5.67 -1.83 25.73
C GLY A 52 7.13 -1.80 25.24
N ALA A 53 7.81 -2.94 25.11
CA ALA A 53 9.17 -2.95 24.56
C ALA A 53 9.15 -2.64 23.06
N VAL A 54 10.00 -1.71 22.65
CA VAL A 54 10.08 -1.19 21.28
C VAL A 54 11.30 -1.77 20.56
N ARG A 55 11.10 -2.25 19.35
CA ARG A 55 12.18 -2.60 18.39
C ARG A 55 12.06 -1.69 17.19
N GLU A 56 13.14 -1.03 16.82
CA GLU A 56 13.18 -0.14 15.66
C GLU A 56 13.80 -0.85 14.46
N ARG A 57 13.27 -0.56 13.27
CA ARG A 57 13.79 -0.98 11.97
C ARG A 57 13.89 0.24 11.07
N ARG A 58 14.94 0.33 10.29
CA ARG A 58 15.04 1.28 9.17
C ARG A 58 15.19 0.50 7.88
N LEU A 59 14.43 0.94 6.89
CA LEU A 59 14.33 0.27 5.60
C LEU A 59 14.41 1.32 4.49
N VAL A 60 14.97 0.93 3.37
CA VAL A 60 14.82 1.65 2.11
C VAL A 60 14.00 0.78 1.15
N SER A 61 13.06 1.40 0.47
CA SER A 61 12.19 0.74 -0.50
C SER A 61 12.29 1.42 -1.84
N TYR A 62 12.33 0.61 -2.89
CA TYR A 62 12.26 1.04 -4.29
C TYR A 62 11.11 0.32 -4.96
N SER A 63 10.36 1.03 -5.77
CA SER A 63 9.30 0.42 -6.58
C SER A 63 9.29 0.98 -8.00
N ILE A 64 8.80 0.17 -8.92
CA ILE A 64 8.61 0.51 -10.33
C ILE A 64 7.31 -0.09 -10.82
N ASP A 65 6.54 0.71 -11.56
CA ASP A 65 5.35 0.24 -12.23
C ASP A 65 5.75 -0.39 -13.57
N VAL A 66 5.23 -1.58 -13.85
CA VAL A 66 5.59 -2.43 -14.99
C VAL A 66 4.34 -3.04 -15.62
N GLY A 67 4.53 -3.80 -16.68
CA GLY A 67 3.44 -4.47 -17.38
C GLY A 67 2.70 -3.57 -18.35
N GLU A 68 1.60 -4.11 -18.89
CA GLU A 68 0.72 -3.37 -19.78
C GLU A 68 0.03 -2.24 -19.02
N GLU A 69 0.07 -1.04 -19.58
CA GLU A 69 -0.44 0.18 -18.93
C GLU A 69 0.16 0.47 -17.54
N LYS A 70 1.32 -0.12 -17.21
CA LYS A 70 2.03 0.08 -15.92
C LYS A 70 1.16 -0.19 -14.69
N ARG A 71 0.30 -1.19 -14.79
CA ARG A 71 -0.61 -1.54 -13.70
C ARG A 71 -0.02 -2.51 -12.68
N ASP A 72 0.96 -3.33 -13.12
CA ASP A 72 1.71 -4.18 -12.22
C ASP A 72 2.80 -3.38 -11.51
N ARG A 73 3.16 -3.78 -10.30
CA ARG A 73 4.22 -3.12 -9.53
C ARG A 73 5.25 -4.13 -9.04
N LYS A 74 6.52 -3.81 -9.25
CA LYS A 74 7.64 -4.48 -8.56
C LYS A 74 8.16 -3.58 -7.47
N SER A 75 8.32 -4.12 -6.28
CA SER A 75 8.91 -3.41 -5.15
C SER A 75 9.98 -4.24 -4.48
N ILE A 76 11.09 -3.60 -4.11
CA ILE A 76 12.13 -4.22 -3.30
C ILE A 76 12.42 -3.34 -2.09
N MET A 77 12.57 -3.98 -0.96
CA MET A 77 12.80 -3.36 0.33
C MET A 77 14.04 -3.97 0.96
N PHE A 78 14.94 -3.13 1.48
CA PHE A 78 16.13 -3.58 2.21
C PHE A 78 16.11 -3.05 3.62
N PHE A 79 16.43 -3.92 4.58
CA PHE A 79 16.67 -3.52 5.95
C PHE A 79 18.07 -2.91 6.10
N GLU A 80 18.13 -1.73 6.67
CA GLU A 80 19.40 -1.03 6.95
C GLU A 80 19.78 -1.09 8.43
N TYR A 81 18.79 -1.22 9.31
CA TYR A 81 18.97 -1.28 10.76
C TYR A 81 17.90 -2.16 11.41
N PRO A 82 18.26 -2.89 12.49
CA PRO A 82 19.57 -3.04 13.11
C PRO A 82 20.49 -4.01 12.34
N GLY A 83 21.73 -4.17 12.82
CA GLY A 83 22.76 -4.93 12.14
C GLY A 83 22.45 -6.42 11.93
N ASP A 84 21.66 -7.04 12.81
CA ASP A 84 21.22 -8.44 12.72
C ASP A 84 20.33 -8.75 11.51
N VAL A 85 19.59 -7.73 11.02
CA VAL A 85 18.72 -7.85 9.84
C VAL A 85 19.24 -7.07 8.63
N LYS A 86 20.33 -6.32 8.78
CA LYS A 86 20.88 -5.49 7.72
C LYS A 86 21.16 -6.28 6.45
N GLY A 87 20.74 -5.74 5.31
CA GLY A 87 20.89 -6.37 3.99
C GLY A 87 19.85 -7.45 3.68
N THR A 88 18.96 -7.78 4.61
CA THR A 88 17.78 -8.60 4.27
C THR A 88 16.96 -7.86 3.24
N GLY A 89 16.65 -8.54 2.13
CA GLY A 89 15.86 -7.99 1.03
C GLY A 89 14.51 -8.67 0.92
N PHE A 90 13.45 -7.89 0.66
CA PHE A 90 12.12 -8.40 0.38
C PHE A 90 11.64 -7.85 -0.95
N LEU A 91 11.42 -8.73 -1.93
CA LEU A 91 10.92 -8.41 -3.24
C LEU A 91 9.46 -8.85 -3.34
N THR A 92 8.61 -7.96 -3.83
CA THR A 92 7.23 -8.25 -4.18
C THR A 92 6.99 -7.91 -5.65
N TRP A 93 6.23 -8.75 -6.30
CA TRP A 93 5.68 -8.48 -7.61
C TRP A 93 4.16 -8.52 -7.47
N ASP A 94 3.55 -7.34 -7.39
CA ASP A 94 2.11 -7.16 -7.27
C ASP A 94 1.50 -7.12 -8.69
N TYR A 95 0.47 -7.93 -8.90
CA TYR A 95 -0.25 -8.00 -10.18
C TYR A 95 -1.59 -7.28 -10.06
N ASP A 96 -1.95 -6.46 -11.05
CA ASP A 96 -3.27 -5.82 -11.14
C ASP A 96 -4.37 -6.80 -11.58
N GLU A 97 -4.00 -8.00 -12.04
CA GLU A 97 -4.92 -9.03 -12.48
C GLU A 97 -5.73 -9.61 -11.32
N PRO A 98 -7.08 -9.48 -11.34
CA PRO A 98 -7.92 -10.00 -10.26
C PRO A 98 -7.78 -11.52 -10.10
N GLY A 99 -7.52 -11.96 -8.87
CA GLY A 99 -7.40 -13.39 -8.53
C GLY A 99 -6.02 -13.99 -8.77
N LYS A 100 -5.07 -13.22 -9.28
CA LYS A 100 -3.67 -13.62 -9.35
C LYS A 100 -2.96 -13.26 -8.06
N ASP A 101 -2.34 -14.27 -7.43
CA ASP A 101 -1.54 -14.06 -6.23
C ASP A 101 -0.24 -13.33 -6.55
N ASP A 102 0.18 -12.44 -5.66
CA ASP A 102 1.46 -11.75 -5.75
C ASP A 102 2.62 -12.73 -5.59
N ASP A 103 3.71 -12.46 -6.28
CA ASP A 103 4.96 -13.16 -6.06
C ASP A 103 5.83 -12.44 -5.03
N LYS A 104 6.33 -13.17 -4.05
CA LYS A 104 7.13 -12.62 -2.96
C LYS A 104 8.40 -13.44 -2.73
N TRP A 105 9.52 -12.76 -2.51
CA TRP A 105 10.82 -13.38 -2.26
C TRP A 105 11.53 -12.69 -1.09
N LEU A 106 12.17 -13.50 -0.27
CA LEU A 106 12.98 -13.05 0.85
C LEU A 106 14.44 -13.42 0.59
N TYR A 107 15.33 -12.44 0.58
CA TYR A 107 16.77 -12.65 0.59
C TYR A 107 17.32 -12.55 2.00
N LEU A 108 18.08 -13.56 2.42
CA LEU A 108 18.72 -13.64 3.73
C LEU A 108 20.24 -13.58 3.57
N PRO A 109 20.89 -12.46 3.88
CA PRO A 109 22.32 -12.25 3.63
C PRO A 109 23.21 -13.20 4.41
N ALA A 110 22.84 -13.55 5.63
CA ALA A 110 23.61 -14.51 6.46
C ALA A 110 23.72 -15.90 5.82
N MET A 111 22.71 -16.31 5.06
CA MET A 111 22.68 -17.59 4.34
C MET A 111 23.03 -17.46 2.86
N LYS A 112 23.16 -16.24 2.34
CA LYS A 112 23.31 -15.93 0.90
C LYS A 112 22.26 -16.64 0.03
N LYS A 113 21.02 -16.74 0.53
CA LYS A 113 19.93 -17.46 -0.11
C LYS A 113 18.72 -16.57 -0.32
N THR A 114 18.07 -16.77 -1.48
CA THR A 114 16.73 -16.24 -1.77
C THR A 114 15.70 -17.35 -1.61
N ARG A 115 14.63 -17.06 -0.90
CA ARG A 115 13.49 -17.96 -0.72
C ARG A 115 12.24 -17.31 -1.29
N ARG A 116 11.49 -18.04 -2.12
CA ARG A 116 10.15 -17.62 -2.53
C ARG A 116 9.19 -17.90 -1.37
N ILE A 117 8.33 -16.91 -1.10
CA ILE A 117 7.24 -17.02 -0.14
C ILE A 117 5.97 -17.19 -0.96
N SER A 118 5.32 -18.34 -0.89
CA SER A 118 4.15 -18.61 -1.73
C SER A 118 2.88 -18.80 -0.91
N GLY A 119 1.79 -18.22 -1.40
CA GLY A 119 0.39 -18.52 -1.14
C GLY A 119 -0.01 -18.66 0.32
N SER A 120 -0.46 -19.84 0.72
CA SER A 120 -1.03 -20.14 2.03
C SER A 120 -0.05 -19.97 3.20
N SER A 121 1.25 -20.19 2.99
CA SER A 121 2.26 -19.98 4.03
C SER A 121 2.55 -18.49 4.29
N ALA A 122 2.36 -17.61 3.30
CA ALA A 122 2.53 -16.17 3.47
C ALA A 122 1.54 -15.55 4.47
N ARG A 123 0.37 -16.17 4.64
CA ARG A 123 -0.66 -15.72 5.61
C ARG A 123 -0.36 -16.12 7.04
N GLN A 124 0.59 -17.02 7.27
CA GLN A 124 0.95 -17.55 8.58
C GLN A 124 2.36 -17.17 9.03
N ASP A 125 3.18 -16.69 8.10
CA ASP A 125 4.56 -16.31 8.40
C ASP A 125 4.63 -14.84 8.83
N TYR A 126 5.31 -14.60 9.96
CA TYR A 126 5.64 -13.26 10.41
C TYR A 126 6.85 -12.74 9.63
N PHE A 127 6.70 -11.58 8.98
CA PHE A 127 7.82 -10.91 8.35
C PHE A 127 8.53 -10.02 9.37
N MET A 128 9.73 -10.41 9.77
CA MET A 128 10.60 -9.63 10.69
C MET A 128 9.92 -9.18 12.00
N GLY A 129 8.95 -9.97 12.47
CA GLY A 129 8.22 -9.74 13.72
C GLY A 129 6.92 -8.95 13.57
N SER A 130 6.44 -8.80 12.34
CA SER A 130 5.13 -8.23 12.01
C SER A 130 4.39 -9.18 11.06
N ASP A 131 3.06 -9.04 10.99
CA ASP A 131 2.24 -9.74 10.00
C ASP A 131 2.53 -9.20 8.58
N PHE A 132 2.30 -10.04 7.57
CA PHE A 132 2.34 -9.62 6.17
C PHE A 132 1.11 -8.82 5.78
#